data_5f8bc221951a1f3b371db3402bd48c05
#
_entry.id   5f8bc221951a1f3b371db3402bd48c05
#
_cell.length_a   1.000
_cell.length_b   1.000
_cell.length_c   1.000
_cell.angle_alpha   90.00
_cell.angle_beta   90.00
_cell.angle_gamma   90.00
#
_symmetry.space_group_name_H-M   'P 1'
#
loop_
_entity.id
_entity.type
_entity.pdbx_description
1 polymer ?
#
loop_
_entity_poly.entity_id
_entity_poly.type
_entity_poly.pdbx_seq_one_letter_code
_entity_poly.pdbx_strand_id
1 'polypeptide(L)'
;MSEPVTLIFTHREKEYIAAVRLFYARVYHTRFLIAISSIVLSFGLVLLLMNVDFLLGAVPIVVGLVLLVINVYAYFVTPSQLFRRNAKFQAEYNLRFSEDGLLFRSKNMESKLEWSFYSRIWETQKYYFLFYDKDLYTLIPKRVFTSERQECAFQDLLRRKIGANFETPKPLTQEKREFQADQLPPQSPPDWR
;
A
#
# COMPACT_ATOMS: atom_id res chain seq x y z
N MET A 1 -29.68 0.98 14.04
CA MET A 1 -28.96 2.02 13.26
C MET A 1 -27.61 2.17 13.94
N SER A 2 -26.53 1.90 13.24
CA SER A 2 -25.18 2.08 13.81
C SER A 2 -24.88 3.58 13.92
N GLU A 3 -24.24 3.98 15.02
CA GLU A 3 -23.81 5.36 15.20
C GLU A 3 -22.84 5.75 14.10
N PRO A 4 -22.94 6.98 13.54
CA PRO A 4 -22.01 7.43 12.51
C PRO A 4 -20.60 7.56 13.10
N VAL A 5 -19.60 7.02 12.40
CA VAL A 5 -18.20 7.12 12.80
C VAL A 5 -17.62 8.41 12.24
N THR A 6 -17.22 9.33 13.13
CA THR A 6 -16.59 10.61 12.73
C THR A 6 -15.10 10.58 13.05
N LEU A 7 -14.27 10.92 12.06
CA LEU A 7 -12.83 10.97 12.18
C LEU A 7 -12.34 12.36 11.77
N ILE A 8 -11.58 13.01 12.65
CA ILE A 8 -10.98 14.32 12.40
C ILE A 8 -9.46 14.17 12.55
N PHE A 9 -8.74 14.45 11.48
CA PHE A 9 -7.29 14.31 11.51
C PHE A 9 -6.59 15.10 10.41
N THR A 10 -5.28 15.28 10.58
CA THR A 10 -4.36 15.78 9.56
C THR A 10 -3.31 14.71 9.27
N HIS A 11 -2.98 14.52 8.01
CA HIS A 11 -1.91 13.61 7.61
C HIS A 11 -0.56 14.13 8.04
N ARG A 12 0.23 13.28 8.69
CA ARG A 12 1.65 13.58 8.95
C ARG A 12 2.48 13.20 7.73
N GLU A 13 3.42 14.06 7.32
CA GLU A 13 4.26 13.82 6.13
C GLU A 13 4.90 12.42 6.14
N LYS A 14 5.50 12.02 7.26
CA LYS A 14 6.15 10.70 7.40
C LYS A 14 5.18 9.53 7.25
N GLU A 15 3.97 9.67 7.77
CA GLU A 15 2.91 8.63 7.66
C GLU A 15 2.39 8.52 6.24
N TYR A 16 2.13 9.64 5.59
CA TYR A 16 1.69 9.67 4.20
C TYR A 16 2.73 9.03 3.28
N ILE A 17 4.02 9.41 3.43
CA ILE A 17 5.11 8.83 2.66
C ILE A 17 5.20 7.31 2.90
N ALA A 18 5.09 6.85 4.14
CA ALA A 18 5.13 5.41 4.46
C ALA A 18 3.96 4.65 3.83
N ALA A 19 2.75 5.22 3.87
CA ALA A 19 1.57 4.63 3.25
C ALA A 19 1.70 4.55 1.73
N VAL A 20 2.14 5.64 1.07
CA VAL A 20 2.37 5.66 -0.38
C VAL A 20 3.44 4.66 -0.80
N ARG A 21 4.54 4.55 -0.05
CA ARG A 21 5.58 3.54 -0.32
C ARG A 21 5.06 2.11 -0.19
N LEU A 22 4.21 1.86 0.79
CA LEU A 22 3.56 0.55 0.95
C LEU A 22 2.66 0.23 -0.24
N PHE A 23 1.89 1.22 -0.71
CA PHE A 23 1.08 1.11 -1.92
C PHE A 23 1.94 0.81 -3.15
N TYR A 24 3.00 1.60 -3.40
CA TYR A 24 3.91 1.37 -4.53
C TYR A 24 4.58 -0.01 -4.47
N ALA A 25 5.02 -0.44 -3.30
CA ALA A 25 5.65 -1.75 -3.13
C ALA A 25 4.70 -2.91 -3.48
N ARG A 26 3.40 -2.77 -3.20
CA ARG A 26 2.40 -3.80 -3.47
C ARG A 26 1.87 -3.75 -4.91
N VAL A 27 1.48 -2.57 -5.39
CA VAL A 27 0.79 -2.42 -6.68
C VAL A 27 1.77 -2.45 -7.85
N TYR A 28 2.88 -1.73 -7.74
CA TYR A 28 3.87 -1.62 -8.81
C TYR A 28 5.03 -2.59 -8.68
N HIS A 29 5.03 -3.46 -7.66
CA HIS A 29 6.11 -4.43 -7.43
C HIS A 29 7.51 -3.79 -7.49
N THR A 30 7.65 -2.58 -6.93
CA THR A 30 8.84 -1.73 -7.06
C THR A 30 10.13 -2.46 -6.70
N ARG A 31 10.09 -3.37 -5.69
CA ARG A 31 11.24 -4.19 -5.31
C ARG A 31 11.70 -5.11 -6.45
N PHE A 32 10.74 -5.69 -7.17
CA PHE A 32 11.01 -6.54 -8.34
C PHE A 32 11.59 -5.73 -9.50
N LEU A 33 11.06 -4.53 -9.76
CA LEU A 33 11.58 -3.64 -10.79
C LEU A 33 13.01 -3.19 -10.49
N ILE A 34 13.33 -2.87 -9.23
CA ILE A 34 14.69 -2.54 -8.80
C ILE A 34 15.63 -3.75 -9.00
N ALA A 35 15.19 -4.96 -8.64
CA ALA A 35 15.97 -6.17 -8.84
C ALA A 35 16.26 -6.42 -10.33
N ILE A 36 15.26 -6.31 -11.22
CA ILE A 36 15.45 -6.45 -12.66
C ILE A 36 16.43 -5.40 -13.20
N SER A 37 16.26 -4.14 -12.81
CA SER A 37 17.15 -3.06 -13.23
C SER A 37 18.61 -3.35 -12.83
N SER A 38 18.81 -3.88 -11.62
CA SER A 38 20.13 -4.27 -11.13
C SER A 38 20.73 -5.46 -11.90
N ILE A 39 19.91 -6.45 -12.27
CA ILE A 39 20.32 -7.60 -13.07
C ILE A 39 20.75 -7.14 -14.47
N VAL A 40 19.95 -6.29 -15.13
CA VAL A 40 20.27 -5.75 -16.47
C VAL A 40 21.59 -4.97 -16.45
N LEU A 41 21.80 -4.13 -15.42
CA LEU A 41 23.03 -3.38 -15.24
C LEU A 41 24.23 -4.31 -15.03
N SER A 42 24.11 -5.30 -14.16
CA SER A 42 25.17 -6.28 -13.89
C SER A 42 25.49 -7.12 -15.11
N PHE A 43 24.49 -7.51 -15.90
CA PHE A 43 24.68 -8.24 -17.14
C PHE A 43 25.52 -7.46 -18.13
N GLY A 44 25.23 -6.18 -18.35
CA GLY A 44 26.08 -5.34 -19.22
C GLY A 44 27.51 -5.20 -18.72
N LEU A 45 27.70 -5.11 -17.40
CA LEU A 45 29.05 -5.07 -16.82
C LEU A 45 29.82 -6.35 -17.07
N VAL A 46 29.19 -7.52 -16.94
CA VAL A 46 29.82 -8.82 -17.24
C VAL A 46 30.22 -8.91 -18.70
N LEU A 47 29.38 -8.46 -19.64
CA LEU A 47 29.73 -8.45 -21.07
C LEU A 47 30.97 -7.61 -21.35
N LEU A 48 31.10 -6.44 -20.72
CA LEU A 48 32.29 -5.60 -20.87
C LEU A 48 33.56 -6.28 -20.29
N LEU A 49 33.43 -6.93 -19.12
CA LEU A 49 34.56 -7.64 -18.49
C LEU A 49 35.01 -8.86 -19.32
N MET A 50 34.10 -9.47 -20.05
CA MET A 50 34.42 -10.58 -20.97
C MET A 50 35.02 -10.11 -22.32
N ASN A 51 35.26 -8.80 -22.47
CA ASN A 51 35.76 -8.21 -23.73
C ASN A 51 34.85 -8.49 -24.94
N VAL A 52 33.55 -8.62 -24.71
CA VAL A 52 32.57 -8.66 -25.78
C VAL A 52 32.45 -7.24 -26.39
N ASP A 53 31.85 -7.13 -27.57
CA ASP A 53 31.65 -5.84 -28.23
C ASP A 53 31.20 -4.74 -27.26
N PHE A 54 31.84 -3.57 -27.36
CA PHE A 54 31.59 -2.44 -26.44
C PHE A 54 30.12 -2.00 -26.40
N LEU A 55 29.46 -1.97 -27.57
CA LEU A 55 28.04 -1.57 -27.62
C LEU A 55 27.14 -2.59 -26.96
N LEU A 56 27.41 -3.88 -27.12
CA LEU A 56 26.65 -4.95 -26.48
C LEU A 56 26.73 -4.90 -24.95
N GLY A 57 27.86 -4.45 -24.41
CA GLY A 57 28.01 -4.26 -22.96
C GLY A 57 27.46 -2.90 -22.46
N ALA A 58 27.72 -1.81 -23.19
CA ALA A 58 27.36 -0.46 -22.78
C ALA A 58 25.84 -0.21 -22.77
N VAL A 59 25.11 -0.74 -23.76
CA VAL A 59 23.66 -0.52 -23.86
C VAL A 59 22.90 -1.06 -22.64
N PRO A 60 23.08 -2.31 -22.18
CA PRO A 60 22.41 -2.79 -20.97
C PRO A 60 22.79 -1.99 -19.72
N ILE A 61 24.03 -1.53 -19.60
CA ILE A 61 24.45 -0.69 -18.47
C ILE A 61 23.64 0.61 -18.45
N VAL A 62 23.56 1.32 -19.57
CA VAL A 62 22.81 2.58 -19.66
C VAL A 62 21.34 2.34 -19.38
N VAL A 63 20.74 1.33 -20.00
CA VAL A 63 19.33 0.98 -19.79
C VAL A 63 19.06 0.62 -18.32
N GLY A 64 19.89 -0.25 -17.75
CA GLY A 64 19.75 -0.67 -16.35
C GLY A 64 19.90 0.49 -15.38
N LEU A 65 20.83 1.42 -15.64
CA LEU A 65 21.06 2.61 -14.83
C LEU A 65 19.84 3.56 -14.91
N VAL A 66 19.35 3.83 -16.10
CA VAL A 66 18.16 4.70 -16.31
C VAL A 66 16.95 4.13 -15.59
N LEU A 67 16.66 2.83 -15.76
CA LEU A 67 15.56 2.16 -15.08
C LEU A 67 15.72 2.21 -13.55
N LEU A 68 16.93 1.98 -13.04
CA LEU A 68 17.22 2.04 -11.62
C LEU A 68 16.95 3.44 -11.06
N VAL A 69 17.46 4.47 -11.70
CA VAL A 69 17.26 5.87 -11.30
C VAL A 69 15.77 6.24 -11.28
N ILE A 70 15.01 5.88 -12.32
CA ILE A 70 13.57 6.13 -12.40
C ILE A 70 12.84 5.45 -11.23
N ASN A 71 13.13 4.17 -10.96
CA ASN A 71 12.48 3.42 -9.90
C ASN A 71 12.83 3.96 -8.50
N VAL A 72 14.09 4.29 -8.26
CA VAL A 72 14.54 4.89 -6.99
C VAL A 72 13.88 6.26 -6.80
N TYR A 73 13.86 7.09 -7.83
CA TYR A 73 13.21 8.40 -7.79
C TYR A 73 11.71 8.27 -7.47
N ALA A 74 11.00 7.40 -8.20
CA ALA A 74 9.57 7.15 -7.99
C ALA A 74 9.26 6.69 -6.55
N TYR A 75 10.11 5.83 -5.99
CA TYR A 75 9.88 5.27 -4.65
C TYR A 75 10.25 6.24 -3.51
N PHE A 76 11.36 6.97 -3.64
CA PHE A 76 11.88 7.80 -2.56
C PHE A 76 11.46 9.27 -2.64
N VAL A 77 11.42 9.83 -3.84
CA VAL A 77 11.23 11.28 -4.03
C VAL A 77 9.77 11.65 -4.29
N THR A 78 9.09 10.89 -5.17
CA THR A 78 7.71 11.21 -5.60
C THR A 78 6.73 11.34 -4.43
N PRO A 79 6.70 10.45 -3.40
CA PRO A 79 5.75 10.57 -2.30
C PRO A 79 5.92 11.87 -1.50
N SER A 80 7.17 12.27 -1.25
CA SER A 80 7.47 13.51 -0.52
C SER A 80 7.06 14.75 -1.32
N GLN A 81 7.36 14.76 -2.61
CA GLN A 81 6.98 15.87 -3.49
C GLN A 81 5.46 15.97 -3.61
N LEU A 82 4.76 14.84 -3.75
CA LEU A 82 3.31 14.81 -3.85
C LEU A 82 2.65 15.40 -2.60
N PHE A 83 3.13 15.03 -1.41
CA PHE A 83 2.65 15.58 -0.15
C PHE A 83 2.86 17.09 -0.05
N ARG A 84 4.08 17.56 -0.35
CA ARG A 84 4.45 18.99 -0.22
C ARG A 84 3.78 19.89 -1.25
N ARG A 85 3.58 19.40 -2.47
CA ARG A 85 2.96 20.18 -3.56
C ARG A 85 1.44 20.29 -3.44
N ASN A 86 0.78 19.37 -2.76
CA ASN A 86 -0.67 19.37 -2.64
C ASN A 86 -1.12 19.79 -1.25
N ALA A 87 -1.55 21.02 -1.10
CA ALA A 87 -2.07 21.57 0.16
C ALA A 87 -3.25 20.75 0.73
N LYS A 88 -4.00 20.04 -0.13
CA LYS A 88 -5.10 19.17 0.30
C LYS A 88 -4.62 18.06 1.25
N PHE A 89 -3.41 17.50 1.10
CA PHE A 89 -2.91 16.46 2.01
C PHE A 89 -2.44 17.02 3.36
N GLN A 90 -2.25 18.34 3.44
CA GLN A 90 -1.87 19.05 4.67
C GLN A 90 -3.08 19.63 5.40
N ALA A 91 -4.26 19.62 4.76
CA ALA A 91 -5.48 20.12 5.35
C ALA A 91 -6.03 19.15 6.42
N GLU A 92 -6.88 19.68 7.29
CA GLU A 92 -7.65 18.87 8.22
C GLU A 92 -8.79 18.15 7.47
N TYR A 93 -8.85 16.84 7.67
CA TYR A 93 -9.88 15.97 7.15
C TYR A 93 -10.93 15.73 8.22
N ASN A 94 -12.18 16.01 7.91
CA ASN A 94 -13.32 15.61 8.70
C ASN A 94 -14.15 14.63 7.88
N LEU A 95 -14.08 13.36 8.26
CA LEU A 95 -14.74 12.24 7.59
C LEU A 95 -15.85 11.71 8.48
N ARG A 96 -17.09 11.73 8.01
CA ARG A 96 -18.23 11.14 8.70
C ARG A 96 -18.78 9.98 7.89
N PHE A 97 -18.60 8.78 8.42
CA PHE A 97 -19.09 7.54 7.84
C PHE A 97 -20.46 7.20 8.39
N SER A 98 -21.43 7.01 7.52
CA SER A 98 -22.81 6.66 7.85
C SER A 98 -23.31 5.52 6.98
N GLU A 99 -24.51 5.02 7.25
CA GLU A 99 -25.15 4.01 6.39
C GLU A 99 -25.38 4.52 4.95
N ASP A 100 -25.55 5.82 4.76
CA ASP A 100 -25.85 6.43 3.45
C ASP A 100 -24.59 6.77 2.64
N GLY A 101 -23.41 6.76 3.25
CA GLY A 101 -22.15 7.11 2.58
C GLY A 101 -21.15 7.81 3.47
N LEU A 102 -20.14 8.38 2.83
CA LEU A 102 -19.10 9.19 3.44
C LEU A 102 -19.36 10.68 3.17
N LEU A 103 -19.46 11.45 4.24
CA LEU A 103 -19.40 12.90 4.16
C LEU A 103 -17.95 13.33 4.41
N PHE A 104 -17.32 13.86 3.37
CA PHE A 104 -16.00 14.47 3.44
C PHE A 104 -16.14 15.96 3.60
N ARG A 105 -15.55 16.51 4.63
CA ARG A 105 -15.50 17.96 4.84
C ARG A 105 -14.06 18.38 5.10
N SER A 106 -13.63 19.40 4.36
CA SER A 106 -12.35 20.08 4.54
C SER A 106 -12.60 21.59 4.52
N LYS A 107 -11.60 22.40 4.86
CA LYS A 107 -11.74 23.86 5.04
C LYS A 107 -12.50 24.57 3.91
N ASN A 108 -12.38 24.11 2.67
CA ASN A 108 -12.98 24.76 1.49
C ASN A 108 -13.80 23.80 0.62
N MET A 109 -14.08 22.58 1.10
CA MET A 109 -14.73 21.56 0.29
C MET A 109 -15.59 20.66 1.17
N GLU A 110 -16.83 20.46 0.75
CA GLU A 110 -17.71 19.45 1.30
C GLU A 110 -18.19 18.56 0.15
N SER A 111 -18.05 17.24 0.33
CA SER A 111 -18.47 16.26 -0.66
C SER A 111 -19.16 15.10 0.03
N LYS A 112 -20.34 14.72 -0.46
CA LYS A 112 -21.03 13.50 -0.06
C LYS A 112 -20.71 12.43 -1.10
N LEU A 113 -20.10 11.35 -0.67
CA LEU A 113 -19.72 10.21 -1.50
C LEU A 113 -20.56 9.01 -1.09
N GLU A 114 -21.23 8.37 -2.04
CA GLU A 114 -21.96 7.14 -1.82
C GLU A 114 -21.00 5.96 -1.67
N TRP A 115 -21.44 4.89 -1.02
CA TRP A 115 -20.63 3.67 -0.88
C TRP A 115 -20.32 3.02 -2.24
N SER A 116 -21.18 3.15 -3.22
CA SER A 116 -20.98 2.71 -4.61
C SER A 116 -19.75 3.33 -5.28
N PHE A 117 -19.29 4.48 -4.78
CA PHE A 117 -18.07 5.14 -5.26
C PHE A 117 -16.81 4.38 -4.89
N TYR A 118 -16.84 3.58 -3.82
CA TYR A 118 -15.69 2.81 -3.36
C TYR A 118 -15.73 1.39 -3.90
N SER A 119 -14.68 1.00 -4.63
CA SER A 119 -14.59 -0.31 -5.28
C SER A 119 -13.93 -1.38 -4.43
N ARG A 120 -12.98 -0.99 -3.57
CA ARG A 120 -12.14 -1.91 -2.80
C ARG A 120 -11.61 -1.25 -1.54
N ILE A 121 -11.42 -2.05 -0.48
CA ILE A 121 -10.72 -1.64 0.73
C ILE A 121 -9.51 -2.54 0.93
N TRP A 122 -8.39 -1.91 1.23
CA TRP A 122 -7.20 -2.61 1.68
C TRP A 122 -6.85 -2.15 3.09
N GLU A 123 -7.00 -3.05 4.04
CA GLU A 123 -6.56 -2.85 5.40
C GLU A 123 -5.10 -3.27 5.56
N THR A 124 -4.34 -2.51 6.31
CA THR A 124 -2.97 -2.82 6.72
C THR A 124 -2.85 -2.71 8.24
N GLN A 125 -1.68 -3.01 8.79
CA GLN A 125 -1.46 -2.85 10.23
C GLN A 125 -1.64 -1.41 10.74
N LYS A 126 -1.40 -0.41 9.89
CA LYS A 126 -1.37 1.01 10.28
C LYS A 126 -2.37 1.88 9.52
N TYR A 127 -2.93 1.40 8.42
CA TYR A 127 -3.73 2.22 7.51
C TYR A 127 -4.91 1.44 6.93
N TYR A 128 -5.97 2.18 6.59
CA TYR A 128 -7.03 1.76 5.68
C TYR A 128 -6.86 2.54 4.37
N PHE A 129 -6.88 1.83 3.24
CA PHE A 129 -6.92 2.39 1.90
C PHE A 129 -8.30 2.11 1.31
N LEU A 130 -9.10 3.14 1.13
CA LEU A 130 -10.42 3.06 0.51
C LEU A 130 -10.28 3.48 -0.95
N PHE A 131 -10.28 2.53 -1.86
CA PHE A 131 -10.08 2.77 -3.29
C PHE A 131 -11.39 3.17 -3.96
N TYR A 132 -11.33 4.24 -4.74
CA TYR A 132 -12.43 4.71 -5.59
C TYR A 132 -12.06 4.66 -7.08
N ASP A 133 -10.81 4.39 -7.41
CA ASP A 133 -10.32 4.07 -8.74
C ASP A 133 -9.13 3.12 -8.61
N LYS A 134 -8.54 2.68 -9.72
CA LYS A 134 -7.44 1.70 -9.76
C LYS A 134 -6.27 2.10 -8.85
N ASP A 135 -5.87 3.37 -8.90
CA ASP A 135 -4.71 3.92 -8.18
C ASP A 135 -5.06 5.10 -7.27
N LEU A 136 -6.35 5.44 -7.16
CA LEU A 136 -6.84 6.53 -6.34
C LEU A 136 -7.55 6.01 -5.09
N TYR A 137 -7.17 6.55 -3.94
CA TYR A 137 -7.69 6.10 -2.66
C TYR A 137 -7.77 7.21 -1.62
N THR A 138 -8.65 7.02 -0.66
CA THR A 138 -8.67 7.77 0.60
C THR A 138 -7.85 7.00 1.63
N LEU A 139 -6.86 7.66 2.22
CA LEU A 139 -5.98 7.08 3.23
C LEU A 139 -6.48 7.45 4.63
N ILE A 140 -6.69 6.44 5.49
CA ILE A 140 -7.10 6.64 6.88
C ILE A 140 -6.08 5.95 7.78
N PRO A 141 -5.31 6.71 8.58
CA PRO A 141 -4.40 6.13 9.56
C PRO A 141 -5.18 5.51 10.74
N LYS A 142 -4.81 4.31 11.18
CA LYS A 142 -5.49 3.65 12.31
C LYS A 142 -5.39 4.42 13.62
N ARG A 143 -4.36 5.25 13.80
CA ARG A 143 -4.18 6.10 14.98
C ARG A 143 -5.28 7.15 15.19
N VAL A 144 -6.12 7.40 14.19
CA VAL A 144 -7.17 8.42 14.29
C VAL A 144 -8.41 7.91 15.04
N PHE A 145 -8.51 6.60 15.22
CA PHE A 145 -9.54 6.00 16.04
C PHE A 145 -9.25 6.23 17.53
N THR A 146 -10.23 6.71 18.25
CA THR A 146 -10.11 7.03 19.68
C THR A 146 -10.24 5.81 20.58
N SER A 147 -10.84 4.73 20.06
CA SER A 147 -11.01 3.45 20.75
C SER A 147 -11.10 2.28 19.77
N GLU A 148 -10.76 1.08 20.25
CA GLU A 148 -10.95 -0.16 19.49
C GLU A 148 -12.41 -0.38 19.09
N ARG A 149 -13.35 0.03 19.96
CA ARG A 149 -14.80 -0.05 19.67
C ARG A 149 -15.18 0.79 18.46
N GLN A 150 -14.60 2.00 18.32
CA GLN A 150 -14.83 2.87 17.18
C GLN A 150 -14.24 2.28 15.91
N GLU A 151 -13.04 1.69 15.99
CA GLU A 151 -12.41 1.01 14.86
C GLU A 151 -13.21 -0.22 14.42
N CYS A 152 -13.68 -1.05 15.37
CA CYS A 152 -14.53 -2.21 15.07
C CYS A 152 -15.86 -1.77 14.41
N ALA A 153 -16.51 -0.73 14.92
CA ALA A 153 -17.76 -0.20 14.32
C ALA A 153 -17.52 0.29 12.88
N PHE A 154 -16.38 0.93 12.64
CA PHE A 154 -15.95 1.34 11.29
C PHE A 154 -15.71 0.14 10.38
N GLN A 155 -14.97 -0.88 10.83
CA GLN A 155 -14.73 -2.10 10.05
C GLN A 155 -16.03 -2.83 9.70
N ASP A 156 -16.95 -2.96 10.67
CA ASP A 156 -18.24 -3.60 10.44
C ASP A 156 -19.07 -2.83 9.41
N LEU A 157 -19.05 -1.50 9.45
CA LEU A 157 -19.71 -0.66 8.44
C LEU A 157 -19.11 -0.91 7.06
N LEU A 158 -17.77 -0.90 6.93
CA LEU A 158 -17.09 -1.14 5.67
C LEU A 158 -17.39 -2.53 5.10
N ARG A 159 -17.39 -3.58 5.93
CA ARG A 159 -17.71 -4.95 5.52
C ARG A 159 -19.13 -5.08 5.01
N ARG A 160 -20.09 -4.43 5.68
CA ARG A 160 -21.50 -4.43 5.22
C ARG A 160 -21.69 -3.73 3.89
N LYS A 161 -20.95 -2.62 3.65
CA LYS A 161 -21.17 -1.76 2.48
C LYS A 161 -20.37 -2.19 1.25
N ILE A 162 -19.15 -2.71 1.43
CA ILE A 162 -18.25 -3.04 0.33
C ILE A 162 -18.05 -4.56 0.18
N GLY A 163 -18.37 -5.35 1.23
CA GLY A 163 -18.48 -6.82 1.16
C GLY A 163 -17.18 -7.52 0.79
N ALA A 164 -17.22 -8.36 -0.25
CA ALA A 164 -16.14 -9.26 -0.65
C ALA A 164 -14.82 -8.55 -1.07
N ASN A 165 -14.86 -7.25 -1.35
CA ASN A 165 -13.69 -6.48 -1.76
C ASN A 165 -12.92 -5.88 -0.56
N PHE A 166 -13.12 -6.43 0.64
CA PHE A 166 -12.39 -6.04 1.84
C PHE A 166 -11.18 -6.96 2.05
N GLU A 167 -9.99 -6.43 1.75
CA GLU A 167 -8.73 -7.14 1.93
C GLU A 167 -8.14 -6.84 3.32
N THR A 168 -8.13 -7.83 4.21
CA THR A 168 -7.47 -7.74 5.52
C THR A 168 -5.99 -8.14 5.43
N PRO A 169 -5.11 -7.59 6.28
CA PRO A 169 -3.74 -8.08 6.38
C PRO A 169 -3.77 -9.54 6.85
N LYS A 170 -2.99 -10.41 6.22
CA LYS A 170 -2.73 -11.75 6.79
C LYS A 170 -2.15 -11.56 8.20
N PRO A 171 -2.73 -12.16 9.25
CA PRO A 171 -2.16 -12.06 10.58
C PRO A 171 -0.73 -12.62 10.57
N LEU A 172 0.22 -11.88 11.13
CA LEU A 172 1.65 -12.26 11.19
C LEU A 172 1.88 -13.67 11.79
N THR A 173 0.92 -14.15 12.59
CA THR A 173 0.92 -15.48 13.18
C THR A 173 0.67 -16.58 12.15
N GLN A 174 -0.10 -16.33 11.08
CA GLN A 174 -0.33 -17.31 10.02
C GLN A 174 0.87 -17.40 9.09
N GLU A 175 1.49 -16.28 8.73
CA GLU A 175 2.70 -16.27 7.90
C GLU A 175 3.87 -17.00 8.58
N LYS A 176 4.03 -16.84 9.91
CA LYS A 176 4.99 -17.62 10.68
C LYS A 176 4.64 -19.10 10.79
N ARG A 177 3.34 -19.45 10.88
CA ARG A 177 2.90 -20.85 10.93
C ARG A 177 3.03 -21.53 9.56
N GLU A 178 2.70 -20.86 8.47
CA GLU A 178 2.91 -21.39 7.11
C GLU A 178 4.40 -21.61 6.85
N PHE A 179 5.26 -20.64 7.22
CA PHE A 179 6.72 -20.78 7.08
C PHE A 179 7.30 -21.89 7.98
N GLN A 180 6.80 -22.07 9.20
CA GLN A 180 7.21 -23.17 10.08
C GLN A 180 6.66 -24.54 9.65
N ALA A 181 5.44 -24.59 9.11
CA ALA A 181 4.85 -25.81 8.60
C ALA A 181 5.59 -26.36 7.39
N ASP A 182 6.11 -25.47 6.54
CA ASP A 182 6.88 -25.82 5.33
C ASP A 182 8.33 -26.29 5.68
N GLN A 183 8.81 -26.00 6.89
CA GLN A 183 10.14 -26.40 7.37
C GLN A 183 10.13 -27.65 8.27
N LEU A 184 8.95 -28.17 8.65
CA LEU A 184 8.86 -29.40 9.41
C LEU A 184 8.99 -30.62 8.48
N PRO A 185 9.91 -31.54 8.75
CA PRO A 185 9.98 -32.79 7.99
C PRO A 185 8.64 -33.55 8.15
N PRO A 186 8.21 -34.27 7.10
CA PRO A 186 6.96 -35.03 7.16
C PRO A 186 6.99 -35.98 8.35
N GLN A 187 6.05 -35.79 9.28
CA GLN A 187 5.90 -36.67 10.42
C GLN A 187 5.47 -38.05 9.90
N SER A 188 6.31 -39.04 10.15
CA SER A 188 5.96 -40.45 9.90
C SER A 188 4.66 -40.76 10.65
N PRO A 189 3.73 -41.49 10.05
CA PRO A 189 2.51 -41.89 10.74
C PRO A 189 2.87 -42.70 11.97
N PRO A 190 2.13 -42.56 13.10
CA PRO A 190 2.38 -43.33 14.30
C PRO A 190 2.17 -44.81 14.01
N ASP A 191 3.17 -45.64 14.41
CA ASP A 191 3.18 -47.07 14.26
C ASP A 191 2.18 -47.69 15.27
N TRP A 192 0.98 -47.99 14.79
CA TRP A 192 -0.03 -48.72 15.55
C TRP A 192 0.16 -50.22 15.30
N ARG A 193 1.10 -50.83 16.04
CA ARG A 193 1.12 -52.28 16.24
C ARG A 193 0.77 -52.63 17.68
#